data_86b056617c826051a5cf39c502825623
#
_entry.id   86b056617c826051a5cf39c502825623
#
_cell.length_a   1.000
_cell.length_b   1.000
_cell.length_c   1.000
_cell.angle_alpha   90.00
_cell.angle_beta   90.00
_cell.angle_gamma   90.00
#
_symmetry.space_group_name_H-M   'P 1'
#
loop_
_entity.id
_entity.type
_entity.pdbx_description
1 polymer ?
#
loop_
_entity_poly.entity_id
_entity_poly.type
_entity_poly.pdbx_seq_one_letter_code
_entity_poly.pdbx_strand_id
1 'polypeptide(L)'
;MNFSTRLAEKLPGESSILERSLNPGIDTIGARVPNCELIIKVSRGSGSVLALTSANLSGGRSSVGENDFESLWQHCACVYDGGLLPSGREGSTIVDLSKIGKYKVIRPGSAKQETLAILEKYLLEEE
;
A
#
# COMPACT_ATOMS: atom_id res chain seq x y z
N MET A 1 -2.48 3.19 -10.75
CA MET A 1 -3.26 3.70 -9.60
C MET A 1 -2.72 3.01 -8.35
N ASN A 2 -2.07 3.72 -7.49
CA ASN A 2 -1.48 3.16 -6.27
C ASN A 2 -2.27 3.66 -5.06
N PHE A 3 -3.18 2.84 -4.56
CA PHE A 3 -3.84 3.10 -3.29
C PHE A 3 -3.02 2.48 -2.18
N SER A 4 -2.77 3.21 -1.12
CA SER A 4 -2.41 2.66 0.17
C SER A 4 -3.55 2.98 1.11
N THR A 5 -4.25 1.97 1.55
CA THR A 5 -5.44 2.10 2.38
C THR A 5 -5.12 1.55 3.75
N ARG A 6 -5.42 2.29 4.81
CA ARG A 6 -5.51 1.73 6.16
C ARG A 6 -6.93 1.23 6.33
N LEU A 7 -7.09 -0.07 6.43
CA LEU A 7 -8.35 -0.70 6.80
C LEU A 7 -8.33 -0.94 8.30
N ALA A 8 -9.35 -0.49 9.01
CA ALA A 8 -9.61 -1.02 10.33
C ALA A 8 -10.33 -2.34 10.15
N GLU A 9 -9.75 -3.41 10.62
CA GLU A 9 -10.47 -4.62 10.91
C GLU A 9 -10.79 -4.61 12.40
N LYS A 10 -12.06 -4.41 12.76
CA LYS A 10 -12.55 -4.86 14.05
C LYS A 10 -12.52 -6.36 14.01
N LEU A 11 -11.49 -6.95 14.61
CA LEU A 11 -11.34 -8.38 14.74
C LEU A 11 -12.40 -8.89 15.73
N PRO A 12 -13.47 -9.55 15.28
CA PRO A 12 -14.27 -10.32 16.20
C PRO A 12 -13.58 -11.67 16.40
N GLY A 13 -12.84 -11.81 17.51
CA GLY A 13 -12.35 -13.09 17.98
C GLY A 13 -11.27 -13.77 17.13
N GLU A 14 -11.18 -15.10 17.26
CA GLU A 14 -10.13 -15.95 16.69
C GLU A 14 -10.18 -16.15 15.15
N SER A 15 -11.09 -15.51 14.45
CA SER A 15 -11.34 -15.75 13.01
C SER A 15 -10.74 -14.73 12.05
N SER A 16 -9.87 -13.83 12.51
CA SER A 16 -9.18 -12.93 11.58
C SER A 16 -8.24 -13.70 10.67
N ILE A 17 -8.37 -13.48 9.35
CA ILE A 17 -7.44 -13.97 8.34
C ILE A 17 -6.11 -13.19 8.35
N LEU A 18 -6.04 -12.07 9.07
CA LEU A 18 -4.86 -11.23 9.18
C LEU A 18 -4.00 -11.68 10.36
N GLU A 19 -2.73 -11.86 10.09
CA GLU A 19 -1.79 -12.24 11.13
C GLU A 19 -1.55 -11.08 12.11
N ARG A 20 -1.79 -11.33 13.39
CA ARG A 20 -1.61 -10.33 14.45
C ARG A 20 -0.18 -9.79 14.57
N SER A 21 0.80 -10.53 14.06
CA SER A 21 2.21 -10.10 14.02
C SER A 21 2.49 -8.95 13.07
N LEU A 22 1.62 -8.69 12.08
CA LEU A 22 1.83 -7.62 11.10
C LEU A 22 1.74 -6.22 11.73
N ASN A 23 0.89 -6.05 12.76
CA ASN A 23 0.70 -4.77 13.42
C ASN A 23 0.45 -4.95 14.93
N PRO A 24 1.43 -5.42 15.69
CA PRO A 24 1.23 -5.72 17.11
C PRO A 24 0.78 -4.47 17.89
N GLY A 25 -0.36 -4.61 18.59
CA GLY A 25 -0.93 -3.53 19.40
C GLY A 25 -1.69 -2.44 18.63
N ILE A 26 -1.93 -2.64 17.33
CA ILE A 26 -2.69 -1.71 16.48
C ILE A 26 -3.83 -2.47 15.80
N ASP A 27 -5.04 -1.94 15.88
CA ASP A 27 -6.25 -2.56 15.31
C ASP A 27 -6.45 -2.22 13.81
N THR A 28 -5.44 -1.67 13.16
CA THR A 28 -5.51 -1.29 11.75
C THR A 28 -4.38 -1.92 10.96
N ILE A 29 -4.64 -2.23 9.70
CA ILE A 29 -3.64 -2.73 8.75
C ILE A 29 -3.56 -1.80 7.54
N GLY A 30 -2.34 -1.59 7.03
CA GLY A 30 -2.13 -0.92 5.75
C GLY A 30 -2.22 -1.91 4.61
N ALA A 31 -3.14 -1.69 3.67
CA ALA A 31 -3.21 -2.45 2.43
C ALA A 31 -2.90 -1.56 1.24
N ARG A 32 -2.19 -2.10 0.25
CA ARG A 32 -1.91 -1.41 -1.02
C ARG A 32 -2.63 -2.11 -2.16
N VAL A 33 -3.31 -1.34 -2.98
CA VAL A 33 -3.91 -1.82 -4.24
C VAL A 33 -3.13 -1.18 -5.41
N PRO A 34 -2.09 -1.83 -5.93
CA PRO A 34 -1.28 -1.29 -7.00
C PRO A 34 -1.95 -1.46 -8.36
N ASN A 35 -1.72 -0.50 -9.27
CA ASN A 35 -1.99 -0.67 -10.69
C ASN A 35 -0.69 -1.10 -11.40
N CYS A 36 -0.22 -2.30 -11.12
CA CYS A 36 0.98 -2.89 -11.70
C CYS A 36 0.72 -4.36 -12.00
N GLU A 37 0.67 -4.71 -13.27
CA GLU A 37 0.34 -6.07 -13.72
C GLU A 37 1.28 -7.12 -13.13
N LEU A 38 2.57 -6.83 -13.04
CA LEU A 38 3.55 -7.75 -12.49
C LEU A 38 3.17 -8.14 -11.05
N ILE A 39 2.98 -7.16 -10.17
CA ILE A 39 2.69 -7.44 -8.76
C ILE A 39 1.31 -8.08 -8.58
N ILE A 40 0.34 -7.74 -9.44
CA ILE A 40 -0.98 -8.37 -9.45
C ILE A 40 -0.85 -9.86 -9.81
N LYS A 41 -0.07 -10.18 -10.83
CA LYS A 41 0.18 -11.58 -11.25
C LYS A 41 0.92 -12.36 -10.17
N VAL A 42 1.94 -11.76 -9.54
CA VAL A 42 2.69 -12.38 -8.45
C VAL A 42 1.78 -12.65 -7.25
N SER A 43 1.00 -11.68 -6.81
CA SER A 43 0.06 -11.84 -5.69
C SER A 43 -0.99 -12.93 -5.96
N ARG A 44 -1.58 -12.94 -7.15
CA ARG A 44 -2.55 -13.98 -7.54
C ARG A 44 -1.92 -15.36 -7.69
N GLY A 45 -0.71 -15.42 -8.25
CA GLY A 45 0.01 -16.67 -8.47
C GLY A 45 0.54 -17.30 -7.18
N SER A 46 0.87 -16.50 -6.17
CA SER A 46 1.33 -16.99 -4.87
C SER A 46 0.21 -17.61 -4.03
N GLY A 47 -1.05 -17.29 -4.32
CA GLY A 47 -2.21 -17.70 -3.51
C GLY A 47 -2.19 -17.12 -2.09
N SER A 48 -1.37 -16.11 -1.84
CA SER A 48 -1.16 -15.50 -0.52
C SER A 48 -1.07 -13.98 -0.62
N VAL A 49 -1.25 -13.31 0.50
CA VAL A 49 -0.98 -11.87 0.61
C VAL A 49 0.53 -11.62 0.61
N LEU A 50 0.93 -10.48 0.03
CA LEU A 50 2.32 -10.05 0.00
C LEU A 50 2.55 -8.99 1.08
N ALA A 51 3.59 -9.16 1.87
CA ALA A 51 4.09 -8.10 2.73
C ALA A 51 4.94 -7.13 1.91
N LEU A 52 4.70 -5.83 2.08
CA LEU A 52 5.37 -4.77 1.33
C LEU A 52 6.08 -3.82 2.28
N THR A 53 7.27 -3.42 1.87
CA THR A 53 7.99 -2.30 2.49
C THR A 53 8.52 -1.38 1.40
N SER A 54 8.91 -0.15 1.77
CA SER A 54 9.59 0.75 0.84
C SER A 54 11.00 0.26 0.56
N ALA A 55 11.45 0.39 -0.69
CA ALA A 55 12.81 0.06 -1.12
C ALA A 55 13.77 1.23 -0.85
N ASN A 56 13.90 1.65 0.40
CA ASN A 56 14.80 2.70 0.85
C ASN A 56 15.19 2.47 2.30
N LEU A 57 16.35 2.97 2.70
CA LEU A 57 16.73 3.01 4.10
C LEU A 57 15.79 3.93 4.87
N SER A 58 15.60 3.65 6.17
CA SER A 58 14.72 4.44 7.03
C SER A 58 15.08 5.94 6.96
N GLY A 59 14.08 6.79 6.67
CA GLY A 59 14.27 8.22 6.47
C GLY A 59 14.83 8.63 5.10
N GLY A 60 15.16 7.68 4.22
CA GLY A 60 15.62 7.93 2.86
C GLY A 60 14.51 8.38 1.91
N ARG A 61 14.90 8.87 0.73
CA ARG A 61 13.96 9.27 -0.33
C ARG A 61 13.25 8.04 -0.91
N SER A 62 12.01 8.24 -1.38
CA SER A 62 11.31 7.20 -2.14
C SER A 62 12.05 6.88 -3.44
N SER A 63 12.19 5.60 -3.74
CA SER A 63 12.81 5.11 -4.97
C SER A 63 11.86 5.26 -6.16
N VAL A 64 12.39 5.60 -7.33
CA VAL A 64 11.64 5.70 -8.59
C VAL A 64 12.13 4.70 -9.64
N GLY A 65 13.29 4.11 -9.45
CA GLY A 65 13.88 3.08 -10.28
C GLY A 65 14.77 2.15 -9.45
N GLU A 66 15.24 1.06 -10.06
CA GLU A 66 16.00 0.01 -9.39
C GLU A 66 17.34 0.52 -8.84
N ASN A 67 17.98 1.45 -9.53
CA ASN A 67 19.28 2.00 -9.11
C ASN A 67 19.20 2.83 -7.82
N ASP A 68 18.03 3.38 -7.50
CA ASP A 68 17.83 4.16 -6.27
C ASP A 68 17.96 3.30 -5.00
N PHE A 69 17.87 1.97 -5.11
CA PHE A 69 18.00 1.03 -4.00
C PHE A 69 19.05 -0.07 -4.23
N GLU A 70 20.02 0.17 -5.12
CA GLU A 70 21.11 -0.77 -5.43
C GLU A 70 21.84 -1.25 -4.16
N SER A 71 22.02 -0.37 -3.17
CA SER A 71 22.62 -0.73 -1.89
C SER A 71 21.85 -1.80 -1.10
N LEU A 72 20.59 -2.04 -1.42
CA LEU A 72 19.76 -3.07 -0.78
C LEU A 72 19.77 -4.40 -1.55
N TRP A 73 20.27 -4.45 -2.79
CA TRP A 73 20.22 -5.65 -3.63
C TRP A 73 20.87 -6.86 -2.97
N GLN A 74 21.96 -6.65 -2.23
CA GLN A 74 22.64 -7.72 -1.48
C GLN A 74 21.75 -8.44 -0.45
N HIS A 75 20.62 -7.79 -0.06
CA HIS A 75 19.67 -8.35 0.90
C HIS A 75 18.41 -8.92 0.22
N CYS A 76 18.36 -8.90 -1.11
CA CYS A 76 17.23 -9.38 -1.89
C CYS A 76 17.57 -10.71 -2.54
N ALA A 77 16.64 -11.65 -2.53
CA ALA A 77 16.78 -12.90 -3.27
C ALA A 77 16.70 -12.66 -4.79
N CYS A 78 15.90 -11.71 -5.20
CA CYS A 78 15.73 -11.29 -6.61
C CYS A 78 15.43 -9.79 -6.66
N VAL A 79 15.86 -9.16 -7.75
CA VAL A 79 15.50 -7.76 -8.09
C VAL A 79 14.82 -7.79 -9.45
N TYR A 80 13.65 -7.20 -9.55
CA TYR A 80 12.90 -7.09 -10.78
C TYR A 80 12.82 -5.63 -11.19
N ASP A 81 13.36 -5.31 -12.35
CA ASP A 81 13.24 -3.99 -12.96
C ASP A 81 11.88 -3.85 -13.64
N GLY A 82 11.04 -2.97 -13.12
CA GLY A 82 9.76 -2.58 -13.71
C GLY A 82 9.82 -1.26 -14.48
N GLY A 83 11.01 -0.71 -14.67
CA GLY A 83 11.25 0.58 -15.28
C GLY A 83 11.02 1.75 -14.30
N LEU A 84 11.27 2.95 -14.79
CA LEU A 84 11.11 4.18 -14.02
C LEU A 84 9.64 4.49 -13.73
N LEU A 85 9.35 4.95 -12.53
CA LEU A 85 8.02 5.42 -12.18
C LEU A 85 7.70 6.74 -12.92
N PRO A 86 6.62 6.79 -13.69
CA PRO A 86 6.29 7.97 -14.50
C PRO A 86 5.86 9.19 -13.66
N SER A 87 5.38 8.99 -12.44
CA SER A 87 4.90 10.04 -11.53
C SER A 87 5.98 10.66 -10.64
N GLY A 88 7.24 10.29 -10.84
CA GLY A 88 8.33 10.79 -10.00
C GLY A 88 8.31 10.24 -8.57
N ARG A 89 8.78 11.05 -7.61
CA ARG A 89 8.96 10.62 -6.21
C ARG A 89 7.74 10.82 -5.31
N GLU A 90 6.60 11.16 -5.86
CA GLU A 90 5.37 11.24 -5.08
C GLU A 90 4.97 9.84 -4.59
N GLY A 91 4.79 9.72 -3.29
CA GLY A 91 4.27 8.50 -2.70
C GLY A 91 2.79 8.27 -3.03
N SER A 92 2.28 7.11 -2.68
CA SER A 92 0.86 6.77 -2.83
C SER A 92 -0.01 7.67 -1.96
N THR A 93 -1.23 7.94 -2.41
CA THR A 93 -2.27 8.49 -1.56
C THR A 93 -2.60 7.48 -0.45
N ILE A 94 -2.67 7.95 0.78
CA ILE A 94 -3.04 7.13 1.95
C ILE A 94 -4.38 7.60 2.47
N VAL A 95 -5.32 6.69 2.58
CA VAL A 95 -6.66 6.94 3.10
C VAL A 95 -6.92 6.06 4.30
N ASP A 96 -7.47 6.62 5.35
CA ASP A 96 -7.98 5.89 6.49
C ASP A 96 -9.46 5.54 6.24
N LEU A 97 -9.78 4.26 6.31
CA LEU A 97 -11.14 3.71 6.16
C LEU A 97 -11.57 3.00 7.46
N SER A 98 -10.99 3.35 8.59
CA SER A 98 -11.28 2.71 9.87
C SER A 98 -12.69 2.98 10.40
N LYS A 99 -13.35 4.02 9.91
CA LYS A 99 -14.72 4.36 10.27
C LYS A 99 -15.70 3.97 9.16
N ILE A 100 -16.73 3.23 9.52
CA ILE A 100 -17.76 2.78 8.58
C ILE A 100 -18.44 4.00 7.94
N GLY A 101 -18.55 3.99 6.62
CA GLY A 101 -19.19 5.05 5.83
C GLY A 101 -18.35 6.33 5.68
N LYS A 102 -17.16 6.38 6.24
CA LYS A 102 -16.29 7.56 6.20
C LYS A 102 -14.89 7.24 5.72
N TYR A 103 -14.22 8.26 5.19
CA TYR A 103 -12.79 8.20 4.88
C TYR A 103 -12.08 9.47 5.36
N LYS A 104 -10.77 9.36 5.57
CA LYS A 104 -9.90 10.49 5.85
C LYS A 104 -8.62 10.38 5.04
N VAL A 105 -8.27 11.44 4.32
CA VAL A 105 -7.00 11.49 3.60
C VAL A 105 -5.87 11.77 4.58
N ILE A 106 -5.07 10.73 4.87
CA ILE A 106 -3.90 10.84 5.75
C ILE A 106 -2.73 11.50 5.04
N ARG A 107 -2.53 11.14 3.77
CA ARG A 107 -1.46 11.71 2.93
C ARG A 107 -1.94 11.78 1.49
N PRO A 108 -1.99 12.97 0.90
CA PRO A 108 -2.19 13.12 -0.54
C PRO A 108 -0.94 12.60 -1.29
N GLY A 109 -1.15 12.01 -2.44
CA GLY A 109 -0.08 11.47 -3.30
C GLY A 109 -0.57 11.29 -4.72
N SER A 110 0.16 10.49 -5.52
CA SER A 110 0.02 10.28 -6.96
C SER A 110 -1.37 9.78 -7.25
N ALA A 111 -2.35 9.63 -7.09
CA ALA A 111 -3.68 9.12 -7.48
C ALA A 111 -4.78 9.63 -6.53
N LYS A 112 -4.56 10.85 -5.99
CA LYS A 112 -5.53 11.41 -5.03
C LYS A 112 -6.92 11.54 -5.65
N GLN A 113 -7.02 12.16 -6.81
CA GLN A 113 -8.32 12.45 -7.43
C GLN A 113 -9.09 11.18 -7.79
N GLU A 114 -8.40 10.20 -8.38
CA GLU A 114 -9.02 8.93 -8.72
C GLU A 114 -9.43 8.14 -7.46
N THR A 115 -8.63 8.27 -6.39
CA THR A 115 -8.96 7.65 -5.11
C THR A 115 -10.25 8.24 -4.54
N LEU A 116 -10.35 9.56 -4.49
CA LEU A 116 -11.55 10.26 -3.97
C LEU A 116 -12.78 9.91 -4.79
N ALA A 117 -12.69 9.96 -6.12
CA ALA A 117 -13.80 9.61 -7.01
C ALA A 117 -14.34 8.18 -6.77
N ILE A 118 -13.44 7.23 -6.45
CA ILE A 118 -13.86 5.87 -6.10
C ILE A 118 -14.57 5.86 -4.74
N LEU A 119 -14.04 6.52 -3.73
CA LEU A 119 -14.62 6.54 -2.39
C LEU A 119 -16.01 7.18 -2.40
N GLU A 120 -16.17 8.31 -3.08
CA GLU A 120 -17.45 8.98 -3.28
C GLU A 120 -18.45 8.10 -4.05
N LYS A 121 -18.00 7.40 -5.08
CA LYS A 121 -18.85 6.44 -5.81
C LYS A 121 -19.45 5.37 -4.90
N TYR A 122 -18.74 4.98 -3.86
CA TYR A 122 -19.21 4.02 -2.86
C TYR A 122 -19.91 4.70 -1.66
N LEU A 123 -20.31 5.97 -1.81
CA LEU A 123 -21.04 6.74 -0.82
C LEU A 123 -20.30 6.89 0.53
N LEU A 124 -18.97 6.95 0.48
CA LEU A 124 -18.17 7.30 1.64
C LEU A 124 -18.06 8.82 1.74
N GLU A 125 -18.15 9.34 2.94
CA GLU A 125 -18.05 10.76 3.24
C GLU A 125 -16.66 11.09 3.81
N GLU A 126 -16.11 12.24 3.41
CA GLU A 126 -14.85 12.73 4.00
C GLU A 126 -15.09 13.22 5.43
N GLU A 127 -14.19 12.86 6.33
CA GLU A 127 -14.22 13.22 7.75
C GLU A 127 -13.51 14.55 8.03
#